data_d82815dadf412ee6413757fd88bbada1
#
_entry.id   d82815dadf412ee6413757fd88bbada1
#
_cell.length_a   1.000
_cell.length_b   1.000
_cell.length_c   1.000
_cell.angle_alpha   90.00
_cell.angle_beta   90.00
_cell.angle_gamma   90.00
#
_symmetry.space_group_name_H-M   'P 1'
#
loop_
_entity.id
_entity.type
_entity.pdbx_description
1 polymer ?
#
loop_
_entity_poly.entity_id
_entity_poly.type
_entity_poly.pdbx_seq_one_letter_code
_entity_poly.pdbx_strand_id
1 'polypeptide(L)'
;LCILTAIIKHPSFHKMEKSILAKLNNIIFLHINKISDYYKSEFWFDSNHGVFHALAMLNISQIYKEGPNGIDVKEIGVEYLKTSLKGILSIEEGISLEQSSYYHQLGIELVESIDDSYLQMIGINKNEFIDRMILANYWFTSFENKLVPIGDTSVISKAAKQHVLSDEKEKLKTFTHGGLTVVKSKSENNTSYFAMLHRKKRGPHGHFDALSVVLEKNNSRFLIDSGGPYDYGSEMRYEYFMSSYAHNVLLINERPHQKGAIFIGSRQMNSDVFIVEAEHK
;
A
#
# COMPACT_ATOMS: atom_id res chain seq x y z
N LEU A 1 17.66 -6.31 -12.63
CA LEU A 1 18.18 -7.60 -12.10
C LEU A 1 17.19 -8.75 -12.40
N CYS A 2 15.87 -8.59 -12.28
CA CYS A 2 14.88 -9.64 -12.61
C CYS A 2 15.03 -10.15 -14.05
N ILE A 3 15.17 -9.25 -15.04
CA ILE A 3 15.40 -9.61 -16.45
C ILE A 3 16.69 -10.40 -16.61
N LEU A 4 17.77 -9.96 -15.95
CA LEU A 4 19.06 -10.67 -15.99
C LEU A 4 18.94 -12.09 -15.39
N THR A 5 18.18 -12.24 -14.31
CA THR A 5 17.90 -13.56 -13.73
C THR A 5 17.16 -14.48 -14.72
N ALA A 6 16.18 -13.95 -15.45
CA ALA A 6 15.45 -14.69 -16.46
C ALA A 6 16.36 -15.13 -17.63
N ILE A 7 17.25 -14.24 -18.07
CA ILE A 7 18.25 -14.56 -19.11
C ILE A 7 19.16 -15.72 -18.68
N ILE A 8 19.67 -15.67 -17.44
CA ILE A 8 20.58 -16.71 -16.92
C ILE A 8 19.88 -18.07 -16.79
N LYS A 9 18.60 -18.08 -16.40
CA LYS A 9 17.80 -19.30 -16.30
C LYS A 9 17.39 -19.89 -17.65
N HIS A 10 17.57 -19.14 -18.75
CA HIS A 10 17.20 -19.63 -20.08
C HIS A 10 18.13 -20.76 -20.52
N PRO A 11 17.61 -21.88 -21.10
CA PRO A 11 18.41 -23.02 -21.51
C PRO A 11 19.56 -22.72 -22.48
N SER A 12 19.42 -21.67 -23.30
CA SER A 12 20.46 -21.24 -24.24
C SER A 12 21.59 -20.43 -23.58
N PHE A 13 21.49 -20.06 -22.31
CA PHE A 13 22.47 -19.26 -21.61
C PHE A 13 23.88 -19.91 -21.65
N HIS A 14 23.93 -21.24 -21.44
CA HIS A 14 25.20 -21.99 -21.44
C HIS A 14 25.86 -22.09 -22.81
N LYS A 15 25.16 -21.68 -23.88
CA LYS A 15 25.71 -21.66 -25.27
C LYS A 15 26.29 -20.29 -25.66
N MET A 16 26.22 -19.31 -24.75
CA MET A 16 26.73 -17.97 -25.01
C MET A 16 28.26 -17.93 -24.96
N GLU A 17 28.84 -17.01 -25.70
CA GLU A 17 30.31 -16.76 -25.68
C GLU A 17 30.76 -16.37 -24.26
N LYS A 18 31.95 -16.86 -23.87
CA LYS A 18 32.53 -16.55 -22.56
C LYS A 18 32.71 -15.05 -22.30
N SER A 19 33.00 -14.28 -23.34
CA SER A 19 33.13 -12.82 -23.26
C SER A 19 31.77 -12.14 -22.86
N ILE A 20 30.66 -12.62 -23.40
CA ILE A 20 29.32 -12.14 -23.10
C ILE A 20 28.92 -12.55 -21.66
N LEU A 21 29.20 -13.79 -21.28
CA LEU A 21 28.95 -14.25 -19.91
C LEU A 21 29.71 -13.43 -18.87
N ALA A 22 30.99 -13.10 -19.14
CA ALA A 22 31.74 -12.23 -18.24
C ALA A 22 31.15 -10.83 -18.10
N LYS A 23 30.68 -10.24 -19.20
CA LYS A 23 30.01 -8.93 -19.17
C LYS A 23 28.70 -8.99 -18.39
N LEU A 24 27.89 -10.03 -18.58
CA LEU A 24 26.65 -10.23 -17.82
C LEU A 24 26.90 -10.39 -16.32
N ASN A 25 27.89 -11.17 -15.92
CA ASN A 25 28.29 -11.31 -14.52
C ASN A 25 28.69 -9.95 -13.91
N ASN A 26 29.46 -9.14 -14.62
CA ASN A 26 29.84 -7.82 -14.15
C ASN A 26 28.61 -6.91 -13.97
N ILE A 27 27.67 -6.94 -14.90
CA ILE A 27 26.42 -6.17 -14.79
C ILE A 27 25.60 -6.63 -13.58
N ILE A 28 25.47 -7.95 -13.36
CA ILE A 28 24.78 -8.50 -12.21
C ILE A 28 25.40 -8.04 -10.90
N PHE A 29 26.73 -8.13 -10.80
CA PHE A 29 27.47 -7.72 -9.61
C PHE A 29 27.35 -6.20 -9.34
N LEU A 30 27.33 -5.38 -10.39
CA LEU A 30 27.05 -3.94 -10.26
C LEU A 30 25.64 -3.70 -9.69
N HIS A 31 24.63 -4.45 -10.14
CA HIS A 31 23.27 -4.33 -9.62
C HIS A 31 23.17 -4.79 -8.16
N ILE A 32 23.78 -5.91 -7.80
CA ILE A 32 23.82 -6.41 -6.41
C ILE A 32 24.44 -5.35 -5.49
N ASN A 33 25.59 -4.78 -5.87
CA ASN A 33 26.22 -3.71 -5.10
C ASN A 33 25.32 -2.49 -4.97
N LYS A 34 24.77 -2.00 -6.08
CA LYS A 34 23.91 -0.81 -6.06
C LYS A 34 22.68 -0.98 -5.20
N ILE A 35 22.02 -2.14 -5.25
CA ILE A 35 20.86 -2.44 -4.39
C ILE A 35 21.31 -2.51 -2.93
N SER A 36 22.41 -3.19 -2.62
CA SER A 36 22.95 -3.30 -1.26
C SER A 36 23.36 -1.94 -0.68
N ASP A 37 24.05 -1.10 -1.47
CA ASP A 37 24.49 0.23 -1.06
C ASP A 37 23.29 1.15 -0.82
N TYR A 38 22.27 1.08 -1.69
CA TYR A 38 21.05 1.87 -1.54
C TYR A 38 20.29 1.48 -0.27
N TYR A 39 20.15 0.18 0.01
CA TYR A 39 19.52 -0.30 1.24
C TYR A 39 20.20 0.18 2.52
N LYS A 40 21.53 0.28 2.48
CA LYS A 40 22.33 0.77 3.62
C LYS A 40 22.42 2.30 3.70
N SER A 41 21.91 3.01 2.70
CA SER A 41 22.01 4.47 2.64
C SER A 41 20.93 5.14 3.51
N GLU A 42 21.22 6.38 3.95
CA GLU A 42 20.25 7.25 4.62
C GLU A 42 19.09 7.72 3.69
N PHE A 43 19.24 7.54 2.39
CA PHE A 43 18.22 7.86 1.37
C PHE A 43 17.19 6.74 1.18
N TRP A 44 17.36 5.63 1.89
CA TRP A 44 16.40 4.55 1.86
C TRP A 44 15.04 5.00 2.43
N PHE A 45 13.99 4.69 1.73
CA PHE A 45 12.62 4.85 2.24
C PHE A 45 11.77 3.62 1.86
N ASP A 46 10.87 3.27 2.75
CA ASP A 46 9.95 2.17 2.56
C ASP A 46 8.97 2.47 1.41
N SER A 47 8.98 1.60 0.41
CA SER A 47 8.10 1.71 -0.75
C SER A 47 7.93 0.35 -1.43
N ASN A 48 6.94 0.25 -2.32
CA ASN A 48 6.76 -0.91 -3.19
C ASN A 48 8.01 -1.20 -4.04
N HIS A 49 8.81 -0.19 -4.41
CA HIS A 49 10.09 -0.35 -5.11
C HIS A 49 11.07 -1.19 -4.29
N GLY A 50 11.09 -1.01 -2.96
CA GLY A 50 11.93 -1.80 -2.07
C GLY A 50 11.58 -3.29 -2.13
N VAL A 51 10.30 -3.63 -2.21
CA VAL A 51 9.87 -5.02 -2.38
C VAL A 51 10.39 -5.59 -3.69
N PHE A 52 10.31 -4.84 -4.81
CA PHE A 52 10.86 -5.30 -6.09
C PHE A 52 12.39 -5.49 -6.05
N HIS A 53 13.12 -4.62 -5.36
CA HIS A 53 14.56 -4.79 -5.17
C HIS A 53 14.87 -6.05 -4.35
N ALA A 54 14.13 -6.27 -3.27
CA ALA A 54 14.27 -7.46 -2.44
C ALA A 54 14.01 -8.75 -3.23
N LEU A 55 12.92 -8.79 -3.99
CA LEU A 55 12.59 -9.93 -4.85
C LEU A 55 13.64 -10.18 -5.92
N ALA A 56 14.23 -9.12 -6.48
CA ALA A 56 15.32 -9.24 -7.43
C ALA A 56 16.57 -9.86 -6.79
N MET A 57 16.91 -9.47 -5.56
CA MET A 57 18.01 -10.07 -4.79
C MET A 57 17.72 -11.54 -4.46
N LEU A 58 16.53 -11.87 -3.99
CA LEU A 58 16.12 -13.24 -3.66
C LEU A 58 16.13 -14.15 -4.89
N ASN A 59 15.65 -13.67 -6.03
CA ASN A 59 15.67 -14.43 -7.28
C ASN A 59 17.09 -14.70 -7.77
N ILE A 60 17.99 -13.70 -7.71
CA ILE A 60 19.36 -13.90 -8.15
C ILE A 60 20.18 -14.73 -7.16
N SER A 61 19.83 -14.73 -5.86
CA SER A 61 20.50 -15.55 -4.84
C SER A 61 20.39 -17.06 -5.08
N GLN A 62 19.42 -17.48 -5.89
CA GLN A 62 19.31 -18.87 -6.33
C GLN A 62 20.46 -19.31 -7.21
N ILE A 63 21.18 -18.35 -7.83
CA ILE A 63 22.31 -18.58 -8.75
C ILE A 63 23.61 -18.09 -8.13
N TYR A 64 23.61 -16.91 -7.54
CA TYR A 64 24.77 -16.28 -6.89
C TYR A 64 24.53 -16.19 -5.39
N LYS A 65 25.17 -17.07 -4.63
CA LYS A 65 25.04 -17.05 -3.15
C LYS A 65 25.78 -15.85 -2.55
N GLU A 66 26.95 -15.55 -3.10
CA GLU A 66 27.83 -14.49 -2.65
C GLU A 66 28.00 -13.46 -3.78
N GLY A 67 27.81 -12.22 -3.42
CA GLY A 67 28.03 -11.05 -4.26
C GLY A 67 29.44 -10.48 -4.08
N PRO A 68 29.74 -9.34 -4.75
CA PRO A 68 31.02 -8.64 -4.53
C PRO A 68 31.20 -8.28 -3.04
N ASN A 69 32.48 -8.24 -2.61
CA ASN A 69 32.88 -7.87 -1.25
C ASN A 69 32.27 -8.77 -0.14
N GLY A 70 31.98 -10.02 -0.46
CA GLY A 70 31.44 -10.98 0.53
C GLY A 70 29.97 -10.73 0.92
N ILE A 71 29.19 -10.10 0.05
CA ILE A 71 27.76 -9.85 0.28
C ILE A 71 27.00 -11.16 0.20
N ASP A 72 26.35 -11.58 1.29
CA ASP A 72 25.33 -12.63 1.23
C ASP A 72 24.07 -12.08 0.57
N VAL A 73 23.87 -12.47 -0.70
CA VAL A 73 22.79 -11.94 -1.55
C VAL A 73 21.41 -12.32 -1.02
N LYS A 74 21.30 -13.54 -0.45
CA LYS A 74 20.04 -14.04 0.10
C LYS A 74 19.68 -13.36 1.41
N GLU A 75 20.63 -13.21 2.31
CA GLU A 75 20.43 -12.54 3.59
C GLU A 75 19.94 -11.12 3.41
N ILE A 76 20.62 -10.35 2.55
CA ILE A 76 20.20 -8.98 2.20
C ILE A 76 18.79 -8.98 1.57
N GLY A 77 18.52 -9.90 0.65
CA GLY A 77 17.20 -10.00 0.02
C GLY A 77 16.07 -10.27 1.02
N VAL A 78 16.28 -11.15 1.99
CA VAL A 78 15.31 -11.47 3.06
C VAL A 78 15.09 -10.26 3.98
N GLU A 79 16.16 -9.64 4.46
CA GLU A 79 16.07 -8.48 5.36
C GLU A 79 15.38 -7.31 4.67
N TYR A 80 15.71 -7.08 3.41
CA TYR A 80 15.11 -6.05 2.58
C TYR A 80 13.62 -6.28 2.32
N LEU A 81 13.22 -7.54 2.03
CA LEU A 81 11.81 -7.90 1.85
C LEU A 81 11.02 -7.64 3.14
N LYS A 82 11.57 -8.07 4.28
CA LYS A 82 10.96 -7.89 5.59
C LYS A 82 10.74 -6.42 5.94
N THR A 83 11.76 -5.60 5.74
CA THR A 83 11.72 -4.16 6.04
C THR A 83 10.74 -3.45 5.12
N SER A 84 10.86 -3.67 3.80
CA SER A 84 10.01 -3.00 2.80
C SER A 84 8.53 -3.37 2.94
N LEU A 85 8.20 -4.66 3.16
CA LEU A 85 6.81 -5.06 3.36
C LEU A 85 6.22 -4.43 4.62
N LYS A 86 6.96 -4.41 5.73
CA LYS A 86 6.50 -3.77 6.97
C LYS A 86 6.36 -2.25 6.84
N GLY A 87 7.13 -1.63 5.97
CA GLY A 87 7.04 -0.19 5.70
C GLY A 87 5.81 0.20 4.90
N ILE A 88 5.30 -0.69 4.04
CA ILE A 88 4.16 -0.39 3.18
C ILE A 88 2.86 -1.10 3.56
N LEU A 89 2.93 -2.14 4.40
CA LEU A 89 1.78 -2.95 4.82
C LEU A 89 1.77 -3.16 6.32
N SER A 90 0.64 -2.96 6.96
CA SER A 90 0.38 -3.48 8.31
C SER A 90 0.02 -4.97 8.21
N ILE A 91 0.94 -5.83 8.63
CA ILE A 91 0.73 -7.29 8.60
C ILE A 91 -0.42 -7.69 9.54
N GLU A 92 -0.54 -6.98 10.66
CA GLU A 92 -1.57 -7.24 11.68
C GLU A 92 -2.97 -6.86 11.19
N GLU A 93 -3.11 -5.66 10.61
CA GLU A 93 -4.41 -5.14 10.16
C GLU A 93 -4.77 -5.57 8.73
N GLY A 94 -3.81 -6.09 7.95
CA GLY A 94 -3.99 -6.41 6.55
C GLY A 94 -4.23 -5.18 5.66
N ILE A 95 -3.68 -4.02 6.01
CA ILE A 95 -3.94 -2.76 5.33
C ILE A 95 -2.66 -2.13 4.78
N SER A 96 -2.77 -1.45 3.62
CA SER A 96 -1.66 -0.65 3.10
C SER A 96 -1.45 0.63 3.91
N LEU A 97 -0.21 0.88 4.27
CA LEU A 97 0.25 2.10 4.92
C LEU A 97 0.53 3.24 3.92
N GLU A 98 0.42 2.96 2.62
CA GLU A 98 0.58 3.95 1.56
C GLU A 98 -0.63 4.91 1.44
N GLN A 99 -1.68 4.64 2.23
CA GLN A 99 -2.82 5.56 2.46
C GLN A 99 -3.63 5.89 1.20
N SER A 100 -3.80 4.91 0.34
CA SER A 100 -4.63 5.01 -0.85
C SER A 100 -5.40 3.70 -1.03
N SER A 101 -6.67 3.80 -1.38
CA SER A 101 -7.51 2.61 -1.66
C SER A 101 -6.97 1.82 -2.85
N TYR A 102 -6.47 2.52 -3.87
CA TYR A 102 -5.87 1.89 -5.04
C TYR A 102 -4.56 1.19 -4.70
N TYR A 103 -3.69 1.82 -3.90
CA TYR A 103 -2.42 1.21 -3.47
C TYR A 103 -2.62 0.07 -2.48
N HIS A 104 -3.74 0.06 -1.74
CA HIS A 104 -4.12 -1.13 -0.98
C HIS A 104 -4.40 -2.32 -1.90
N GLN A 105 -5.16 -2.12 -2.98
CA GLN A 105 -5.42 -3.18 -3.96
C GLN A 105 -4.15 -3.62 -4.69
N LEU A 106 -3.27 -2.69 -5.08
CA LEU A 106 -1.95 -3.02 -5.62
C LEU A 106 -1.09 -3.81 -4.63
N GLY A 107 -1.20 -3.50 -3.34
CA GLY A 107 -0.54 -4.26 -2.27
C GLY A 107 -0.97 -5.72 -2.23
N ILE A 108 -2.27 -6.01 -2.43
CA ILE A 108 -2.78 -7.38 -2.56
C ILE A 108 -2.13 -8.07 -3.76
N GLU A 109 -2.15 -7.44 -4.93
CA GLU A 109 -1.55 -7.98 -6.15
C GLU A 109 -0.04 -8.21 -6.00
N LEU A 110 0.65 -7.33 -5.31
CA LEU A 110 2.07 -7.47 -5.00
C LEU A 110 2.32 -8.70 -4.13
N VAL A 111 1.57 -8.87 -3.03
CA VAL A 111 1.72 -10.03 -2.13
C VAL A 111 1.36 -11.33 -2.85
N GLU A 112 0.32 -11.35 -3.69
CA GLU A 112 -0.04 -12.49 -4.53
C GLU A 112 1.12 -12.91 -5.46
N SER A 113 1.91 -11.95 -5.95
CA SER A 113 3.04 -12.20 -6.86
C SER A 113 4.30 -12.73 -6.18
N ILE A 114 4.41 -12.60 -4.85
CA ILE A 114 5.58 -13.07 -4.09
C ILE A 114 5.52 -14.58 -3.93
N ASP A 115 6.65 -15.26 -4.14
CA ASP A 115 6.78 -16.70 -3.87
C ASP A 115 6.52 -16.99 -2.37
N ASP A 116 5.73 -18.01 -2.10
CA ASP A 116 5.33 -18.41 -0.74
C ASP A 116 6.54 -18.68 0.16
N SER A 117 7.58 -19.29 -0.39
CA SER A 117 8.82 -19.57 0.35
C SER A 117 9.51 -18.30 0.84
N TYR A 118 9.43 -17.19 0.10
CA TYR A 118 10.03 -15.91 0.51
C TYR A 118 9.24 -15.27 1.66
N LEU A 119 7.91 -15.34 1.62
CA LEU A 119 7.07 -14.85 2.72
C LEU A 119 7.25 -15.67 3.99
N GLN A 120 7.39 -17.00 3.87
CA GLN A 120 7.70 -17.89 4.99
C GLN A 120 9.03 -17.56 5.65
N MET A 121 10.08 -17.17 4.87
CA MET A 121 11.38 -16.75 5.42
C MET A 121 11.28 -15.54 6.35
N ILE A 122 10.27 -14.70 6.16
CA ILE A 122 10.01 -13.52 7.01
C ILE A 122 8.86 -13.71 7.99
N GLY A 123 8.37 -14.95 8.12
CA GLY A 123 7.34 -15.33 9.09
C GLY A 123 5.92 -14.97 8.69
N ILE A 124 5.64 -14.79 7.39
CA ILE A 124 4.30 -14.47 6.89
C ILE A 124 3.69 -15.70 6.21
N ASN A 125 2.50 -16.10 6.68
CA ASN A 125 1.64 -17.05 5.96
C ASN A 125 0.92 -16.29 4.85
N LYS A 126 1.23 -16.59 3.59
CA LYS A 126 0.73 -15.88 2.41
C LYS A 126 -0.79 -15.88 2.32
N ASN A 127 -1.41 -17.05 2.46
CA ASN A 127 -2.86 -17.18 2.28
C ASN A 127 -3.62 -16.39 3.36
N GLU A 128 -3.26 -16.60 4.62
CA GLU A 128 -3.88 -15.86 5.75
C GLU A 128 -3.69 -14.35 5.62
N PHE A 129 -2.54 -13.91 5.11
CA PHE A 129 -2.27 -12.49 4.95
C PHE A 129 -3.08 -11.89 3.79
N ILE A 130 -3.15 -12.58 2.64
CA ILE A 130 -3.99 -12.17 1.49
C ILE A 130 -5.45 -12.12 1.90
N ASP A 131 -5.97 -13.13 2.58
CA ASP A 131 -7.36 -13.16 3.07
C ASP A 131 -7.65 -11.94 3.97
N ARG A 132 -6.73 -11.62 4.88
CA ARG A 132 -6.85 -10.42 5.74
C ARG A 132 -6.85 -9.13 4.94
N MET A 133 -6.00 -9.02 3.92
CA MET A 133 -5.95 -7.85 3.04
C MET A 133 -7.23 -7.70 2.19
N ILE A 134 -7.79 -8.80 1.71
CA ILE A 134 -9.05 -8.82 0.96
C ILE A 134 -10.23 -8.42 1.88
N LEU A 135 -10.25 -8.90 3.12
CA LEU A 135 -11.21 -8.46 4.12
C LEU A 135 -11.09 -6.95 4.40
N ALA A 136 -9.87 -6.43 4.52
CA ALA A 136 -9.66 -4.99 4.67
C ALA A 136 -10.11 -4.21 3.43
N ASN A 137 -9.93 -4.75 2.21
CA ASN A 137 -10.34 -4.11 0.98
C ASN A 137 -11.86 -3.85 0.88
N TYR A 138 -12.68 -4.67 1.54
CA TYR A 138 -14.12 -4.42 1.66
C TYR A 138 -14.42 -3.03 2.23
N TRP A 139 -13.62 -2.56 3.18
CA TRP A 139 -13.80 -1.25 3.82
C TRP A 139 -13.33 -0.07 2.97
N PHE A 140 -12.56 -0.32 1.92
CA PHE A 140 -12.15 0.67 0.91
C PHE A 140 -13.09 0.77 -0.28
N THR A 141 -14.18 -0.02 -0.30
CA THR A 141 -15.12 -0.09 -1.41
C THR A 141 -16.47 0.47 -1.05
N SER A 142 -17.12 1.16 -2.00
CA SER A 142 -18.53 1.55 -1.90
C SER A 142 -19.46 0.33 -2.04
N PHE A 143 -20.75 0.53 -1.84
CA PHE A 143 -21.76 -0.51 -2.09
C PHE A 143 -21.93 -0.84 -3.59
N GLU A 144 -21.41 -0.02 -4.49
CA GLU A 144 -21.34 -0.30 -5.93
C GLU A 144 -20.08 -1.08 -6.34
N ASN A 145 -19.33 -1.60 -5.38
CA ASN A 145 -18.07 -2.30 -5.63
C ASN A 145 -17.01 -1.45 -6.34
N LYS A 146 -16.98 -0.15 -6.06
CA LYS A 146 -15.96 0.78 -6.56
C LYS A 146 -15.04 1.19 -5.41
N LEU A 147 -13.76 1.37 -5.69
CA LEU A 147 -12.83 1.92 -4.70
C LEU A 147 -13.26 3.33 -4.33
N VAL A 148 -13.28 3.62 -3.04
CA VAL A 148 -13.51 4.97 -2.54
C VAL A 148 -12.26 5.81 -2.82
N PRO A 149 -12.38 7.02 -3.40
CA PRO A 149 -11.23 7.83 -3.79
C PRO A 149 -10.54 8.44 -2.57
N ILE A 150 -9.67 7.67 -1.95
CA ILE A 150 -8.82 8.08 -0.82
C ILE A 150 -7.37 8.09 -1.29
N GLY A 151 -6.64 9.18 -1.03
CA GLY A 151 -5.26 9.36 -1.46
C GLY A 151 -5.12 9.26 -2.98
N ASP A 152 -4.01 8.74 -3.47
CA ASP A 152 -3.76 8.54 -4.92
C ASP A 152 -4.68 7.45 -5.52
N THR A 153 -6.00 7.65 -5.41
CA THR A 153 -7.03 6.77 -5.97
C THR A 153 -7.90 7.56 -6.92
N SER A 154 -8.01 7.14 -8.19
CA SER A 154 -8.87 7.82 -9.17
C SER A 154 -10.34 7.74 -8.78
N VAL A 155 -11.09 8.84 -8.99
CA VAL A 155 -12.55 8.87 -8.84
C VAL A 155 -13.27 7.96 -9.84
N ILE A 156 -12.59 7.61 -10.95
CA ILE A 156 -13.02 6.63 -11.97
C ILE A 156 -12.29 5.31 -11.69
N SER A 157 -12.49 4.76 -10.50
CA SER A 157 -11.80 3.54 -10.12
C SER A 157 -12.41 2.29 -10.78
N LYS A 158 -11.56 1.31 -11.07
CA LYS A 158 -11.98 -0.03 -11.48
C LYS A 158 -12.74 -0.72 -10.33
N ALA A 159 -13.50 -1.76 -10.67
CA ALA A 159 -14.11 -2.63 -9.68
C ALA A 159 -13.04 -3.17 -8.70
N ALA A 160 -13.37 -3.18 -7.42
CA ALA A 160 -12.48 -3.71 -6.41
C ALA A 160 -12.39 -5.23 -6.48
N LYS A 161 -11.23 -5.80 -6.17
CA LYS A 161 -11.15 -7.23 -5.85
C LYS A 161 -12.00 -7.50 -4.62
N GLN A 162 -13.05 -8.30 -4.76
CA GLN A 162 -13.91 -8.66 -3.64
C GLN A 162 -13.81 -10.15 -3.32
N HIS A 163 -13.79 -10.44 -2.03
CA HIS A 163 -14.45 -11.65 -1.51
C HIS A 163 -15.94 -11.33 -1.34
N VAL A 164 -16.81 -12.24 -1.78
CA VAL A 164 -18.24 -12.19 -1.43
C VAL A 164 -18.35 -12.52 0.04
N LEU A 165 -18.27 -11.50 0.89
CA LEU A 165 -18.58 -11.64 2.31
C LEU A 165 -20.10 -11.63 2.43
N SER A 166 -20.66 -12.80 2.57
CA SER A 166 -22.12 -13.02 2.52
C SER A 166 -22.89 -12.51 3.74
N ASP A 167 -22.23 -12.08 4.82
CA ASP A 167 -22.94 -11.64 6.05
C ASP A 167 -22.02 -10.83 6.98
N GLU A 168 -21.60 -9.62 6.58
CA GLU A 168 -20.88 -8.78 7.53
C GLU A 168 -21.85 -8.18 8.55
N LYS A 169 -21.77 -8.72 9.76
CA LYS A 169 -22.45 -8.19 10.95
C LYS A 169 -21.78 -6.92 11.47
N GLU A 170 -20.50 -6.72 11.16
CA GLU A 170 -19.72 -5.58 11.62
C GLU A 170 -20.02 -4.36 10.75
N LYS A 171 -20.46 -3.28 11.39
CA LYS A 171 -20.81 -2.02 10.72
C LYS A 171 -19.72 -0.95 10.90
N LEU A 172 -18.79 -1.14 11.81
CA LEU A 172 -17.72 -0.19 12.16
C LEU A 172 -16.38 -0.90 12.15
N LYS A 173 -15.42 -0.38 11.42
CA LYS A 173 -14.04 -0.87 11.39
C LYS A 173 -13.04 0.26 11.54
N THR A 174 -12.08 0.07 12.43
CA THR A 174 -10.95 0.99 12.61
C THR A 174 -9.66 0.28 12.30
N PHE A 175 -8.87 0.91 11.45
CA PHE A 175 -7.51 0.55 11.12
C PHE A 175 -6.59 1.60 11.72
N THR A 176 -6.05 1.32 12.90
CA THR A 176 -5.24 2.28 13.67
C THR A 176 -3.91 2.58 12.97
N HIS A 177 -3.24 1.55 12.45
CA HIS A 177 -2.01 1.71 11.67
C HIS A 177 -2.27 2.36 10.31
N GLY A 178 -3.37 1.99 9.66
CA GLY A 178 -3.80 2.60 8.40
C GLY A 178 -4.33 4.02 8.53
N GLY A 179 -4.69 4.44 9.75
CA GLY A 179 -5.23 5.77 10.02
C GLY A 179 -6.61 6.01 9.39
N LEU A 180 -7.49 5.00 9.46
CA LEU A 180 -8.80 5.02 8.82
C LEU A 180 -9.85 4.37 9.72
N THR A 181 -11.00 5.02 9.89
CA THR A 181 -12.20 4.40 10.46
C THR A 181 -13.33 4.48 9.46
N VAL A 182 -14.00 3.36 9.23
CA VAL A 182 -15.10 3.23 8.28
C VAL A 182 -16.35 2.73 8.99
N VAL A 183 -17.49 3.32 8.63
CA VAL A 183 -18.83 2.80 8.98
C VAL A 183 -19.53 2.44 7.68
N LYS A 184 -19.99 1.21 7.57
CA LYS A 184 -20.85 0.73 6.48
C LYS A 184 -22.15 0.20 7.05
N SER A 185 -23.27 0.71 6.58
CA SER A 185 -24.60 0.26 7.01
C SER A 185 -25.48 0.01 5.81
N LYS A 186 -26.18 -1.12 5.84
CA LYS A 186 -27.13 -1.52 4.82
C LYS A 186 -28.43 -1.99 5.49
N SER A 187 -29.55 -1.44 5.04
CA SER A 187 -30.89 -1.90 5.32
C SER A 187 -31.64 -2.16 4.00
N GLU A 188 -32.89 -2.60 4.05
CA GLU A 188 -33.66 -2.92 2.83
C GLU A 188 -33.65 -1.80 1.79
N ASN A 189 -33.76 -0.54 2.22
CA ASN A 189 -33.91 0.61 1.31
C ASN A 189 -32.79 1.65 1.46
N ASN A 190 -31.81 1.41 2.34
CA ASN A 190 -30.78 2.41 2.60
C ASN A 190 -29.39 1.77 2.70
N THR A 191 -28.45 2.40 2.03
CA THR A 191 -27.01 2.13 2.21
C THR A 191 -26.33 3.41 2.66
N SER A 192 -25.41 3.32 3.59
CA SER A 192 -24.54 4.45 3.96
C SER A 192 -23.10 3.98 4.18
N TYR A 193 -22.18 4.75 3.59
CA TYR A 193 -20.74 4.60 3.75
C TYR A 193 -20.22 5.90 4.35
N PHE A 194 -19.49 5.79 5.44
CA PHE A 194 -18.76 6.91 6.03
C PHE A 194 -17.32 6.46 6.28
N ALA A 195 -16.37 7.31 5.95
CA ALA A 195 -14.96 7.11 6.29
C ALA A 195 -14.39 8.39 6.89
N MET A 196 -13.55 8.23 7.92
CA MET A 196 -12.78 9.31 8.54
C MET A 196 -11.30 8.95 8.54
N LEU A 197 -10.48 9.85 8.03
CA LEU A 197 -9.03 9.69 7.95
C LEU A 197 -8.39 10.32 9.18
N HIS A 198 -7.69 9.50 10.00
CA HIS A 198 -7.02 9.97 11.22
C HIS A 198 -5.54 9.59 11.23
N ARG A 199 -4.89 9.82 10.11
CA ARG A 199 -3.49 9.44 9.89
C ARG A 199 -2.55 10.26 10.77
N LYS A 200 -1.70 9.58 11.50
CA LYS A 200 -0.68 10.22 12.32
C LYS A 200 0.40 10.89 11.47
N LYS A 201 0.67 10.33 10.29
CA LYS A 201 1.74 10.74 9.38
C LYS A 201 1.31 10.43 7.94
N ARG A 202 1.63 11.31 7.00
CA ARG A 202 1.33 11.10 5.58
C ARG A 202 2.20 9.96 5.02
N GLY A 203 1.58 8.99 4.35
CA GLY A 203 2.24 7.94 3.58
C GLY A 203 2.62 8.42 2.16
N PRO A 204 3.35 7.61 1.38
CA PRO A 204 3.82 7.96 0.05
C PRO A 204 2.72 8.40 -0.92
N HIS A 205 1.55 7.76 -0.84
CA HIS A 205 0.39 8.00 -1.70
C HIS A 205 -0.78 8.66 -0.96
N GLY A 206 -0.55 9.08 0.29
CA GLY A 206 -1.48 9.86 1.08
C GLY A 206 -1.39 11.36 0.79
N HIS A 207 -2.45 12.07 1.13
CA HIS A 207 -2.55 13.50 0.98
C HIS A 207 -2.51 14.22 2.34
N PHE A 208 -2.58 15.54 2.36
CA PHE A 208 -2.74 16.34 3.59
C PHE A 208 -4.22 16.42 3.98
N ASP A 209 -4.80 15.27 4.25
CA ASP A 209 -6.21 14.98 4.43
C ASP A 209 -6.57 14.48 5.84
N ALA A 210 -5.73 14.79 6.83
CA ALA A 210 -5.99 14.41 8.21
C ALA A 210 -7.33 15.00 8.70
N LEU A 211 -8.18 14.15 9.29
CA LEU A 211 -9.58 14.42 9.66
C LEU A 211 -10.54 14.63 8.48
N SER A 212 -10.12 14.35 7.24
CA SER A 212 -11.04 14.33 6.11
C SER A 212 -12.10 13.25 6.30
N VAL A 213 -13.31 13.55 5.85
CA VAL A 213 -14.45 12.65 5.86
C VAL A 213 -14.98 12.40 4.46
N VAL A 214 -15.39 11.17 4.21
CA VAL A 214 -16.09 10.76 2.99
C VAL A 214 -17.47 10.25 3.40
N LEU A 215 -18.51 10.67 2.69
CA LEU A 215 -19.89 10.24 2.96
C LEU A 215 -20.59 9.90 1.66
N GLU A 216 -21.11 8.67 1.59
CA GLU A 216 -22.00 8.21 0.53
C GLU A 216 -23.29 7.67 1.16
N LYS A 217 -24.44 7.94 0.54
CA LYS A 217 -25.73 7.40 0.95
C LYS A 217 -26.55 7.01 -0.28
N ASN A 218 -27.07 5.79 -0.31
CA ASN A 218 -27.86 5.27 -1.43
C ASN A 218 -27.18 5.46 -2.77
N ASN A 219 -25.88 5.12 -2.83
CA ASN A 219 -24.99 5.28 -3.98
C ASN A 219 -24.81 6.73 -4.47
N SER A 220 -25.28 7.71 -3.71
CA SER A 220 -25.03 9.13 -3.96
C SER A 220 -23.88 9.62 -3.06
N ARG A 221 -22.94 10.34 -3.64
CA ARG A 221 -21.79 10.89 -2.94
C ARG A 221 -22.12 12.27 -2.42
N PHE A 222 -22.07 12.47 -1.10
CA PHE A 222 -22.35 13.74 -0.43
C PHE A 222 -21.08 14.52 -0.07
N LEU A 223 -20.10 13.83 0.53
CA LEU A 223 -18.78 14.35 0.80
C LEU A 223 -17.77 13.51 0.03
N ILE A 224 -17.25 14.10 -1.03
CA ILE A 224 -16.37 13.42 -1.98
C ILE A 224 -14.93 13.83 -1.69
N ASP A 225 -14.00 12.88 -1.69
CA ASP A 225 -12.58 13.19 -1.80
C ASP A 225 -12.21 13.36 -3.28
N SER A 226 -11.30 14.28 -3.57
CA SER A 226 -10.85 14.51 -4.95
C SER A 226 -10.09 13.33 -5.54
N GLY A 227 -9.51 12.49 -4.67
CA GLY A 227 -8.63 11.41 -5.08
C GLY A 227 -7.37 11.90 -5.79
N GLY A 228 -6.75 11.06 -6.58
CA GLY A 228 -5.54 11.32 -7.38
C GLY A 228 -4.79 10.06 -7.69
N PRO A 229 -3.55 10.14 -8.19
CA PRO A 229 -3.08 11.23 -9.01
C PRO A 229 -3.66 11.12 -10.43
N TYR A 230 -3.80 12.25 -11.09
CA TYR A 230 -4.14 12.26 -12.51
C TYR A 230 -2.87 12.32 -13.37
N ASP A 231 -1.85 13.02 -12.87
CA ASP A 231 -0.51 13.12 -13.44
C ASP A 231 0.50 13.41 -12.32
N TYR A 232 1.47 12.51 -12.13
CA TYR A 232 2.52 12.66 -11.11
C TYR A 232 3.47 13.82 -11.39
N GLY A 233 3.59 14.26 -12.65
CA GLY A 233 4.42 15.40 -13.06
C GLY A 233 3.72 16.75 -12.99
N SER A 234 2.41 16.77 -12.72
CA SER A 234 1.63 18.00 -12.71
C SER A 234 1.84 18.83 -11.44
N GLU A 235 2.03 20.14 -11.56
CA GLU A 235 2.04 21.08 -10.44
C GLU A 235 0.72 21.01 -9.67
N MET A 236 -0.42 20.86 -10.37
CA MET A 236 -1.76 20.74 -9.81
C MET A 236 -1.85 19.59 -8.77
N ARG A 237 -1.06 18.53 -8.94
CA ARG A 237 -0.98 17.46 -7.96
C ARG A 237 -0.53 17.96 -6.59
N TYR A 238 0.52 18.76 -6.54
CA TYR A 238 1.11 19.26 -5.30
C TYR A 238 0.37 20.46 -4.72
N GLU A 239 -0.07 21.36 -5.57
CA GLU A 239 -0.71 22.62 -5.16
C GLU A 239 -2.16 22.42 -4.73
N TYR A 240 -2.88 21.47 -5.34
CA TYR A 240 -4.29 21.25 -5.07
C TYR A 240 -4.56 19.82 -4.57
N PHE A 241 -4.44 18.77 -5.41
CA PHE A 241 -4.93 17.43 -5.09
C PHE A 241 -4.33 16.81 -3.83
N MET A 242 -3.07 17.06 -3.54
CA MET A 242 -2.43 16.60 -2.29
C MET A 242 -2.67 17.55 -1.11
N SER A 243 -3.09 18.79 -1.37
CA SER A 243 -3.28 19.78 -0.31
C SER A 243 -4.61 19.62 0.40
N SER A 244 -4.73 20.18 1.60
CA SER A 244 -5.97 20.15 2.37
C SER A 244 -7.14 20.85 1.68
N TYR A 245 -6.90 21.68 0.66
CA TYR A 245 -7.95 22.35 -0.10
C TYR A 245 -8.80 21.37 -0.94
N ALA A 246 -8.27 20.22 -1.28
CA ALA A 246 -8.95 19.22 -2.09
C ALA A 246 -9.78 18.21 -1.27
N HIS A 247 -9.83 18.37 0.06
CA HIS A 247 -10.39 17.41 0.98
C HIS A 247 -11.44 18.01 1.90
N ASN A 248 -12.29 17.16 2.49
CA ASN A 248 -13.34 17.57 3.40
C ASN A 248 -12.79 17.75 4.83
N VAL A 249 -11.94 18.75 5.01
CA VAL A 249 -11.27 19.07 6.28
C VAL A 249 -11.62 20.47 6.75
N LEU A 250 -11.45 20.72 8.05
CA LEU A 250 -11.54 22.05 8.61
C LEU A 250 -10.26 22.85 8.29
N LEU A 251 -10.38 23.96 7.60
CA LEU A 251 -9.28 24.90 7.38
C LEU A 251 -9.35 26.02 8.43
N ILE A 252 -8.24 26.28 9.11
CA ILE A 252 -8.15 27.38 10.08
C ILE A 252 -7.49 28.59 9.40
N ASN A 253 -8.18 29.73 9.36
CA ASN A 253 -7.75 30.92 8.66
C ASN A 253 -7.42 30.67 7.17
N GLU A 254 -8.20 29.80 6.53
CA GLU A 254 -8.02 29.42 5.11
C GLU A 254 -6.64 28.83 4.78
N ARG A 255 -5.92 28.34 5.78
CA ARG A 255 -4.57 27.76 5.58
C ARG A 255 -4.63 26.25 5.54
N PRO A 256 -3.91 25.63 4.58
CA PRO A 256 -3.79 24.19 4.53
C PRO A 256 -2.96 23.71 5.73
N HIS A 257 -3.38 22.60 6.33
CA HIS A 257 -2.58 21.95 7.37
C HIS A 257 -1.72 20.84 6.77
N GLN A 258 -0.56 20.58 7.41
CA GLN A 258 0.39 19.56 6.97
C GLN A 258 0.66 18.51 8.05
N LYS A 259 0.00 18.62 9.19
CA LYS A 259 0.15 17.70 10.31
C LYS A 259 -0.86 16.57 10.23
N GLY A 260 -0.54 15.47 10.88
CA GLY A 260 -1.43 14.33 10.99
C GLY A 260 -2.46 14.49 12.11
N ALA A 261 -3.30 13.49 12.30
CA ALA A 261 -4.26 13.38 13.38
C ALA A 261 -3.89 12.29 14.38
N ILE A 262 -4.46 12.36 15.57
CA ILE A 262 -4.39 11.30 16.56
C ILE A 262 -5.80 10.70 16.69
N PHE A 263 -5.92 9.40 16.46
CA PHE A 263 -7.14 8.67 16.75
C PHE A 263 -7.35 8.57 18.27
N ILE A 264 -8.54 8.91 18.73
CA ILE A 264 -8.93 8.86 20.15
C ILE A 264 -9.76 7.60 20.42
N GLY A 265 -10.78 7.37 19.61
CA GLY A 265 -11.63 6.21 19.78
C GLY A 265 -12.73 6.09 18.73
N SER A 266 -13.30 4.89 18.64
CA SER A 266 -14.52 4.65 17.88
C SER A 266 -15.39 3.68 18.63
N ARG A 267 -16.72 3.89 18.61
CA ARG A 267 -17.68 2.99 19.23
C ARG A 267 -19.03 3.05 18.54
N GLN A 268 -19.71 1.93 18.54
CA GLN A 268 -21.12 1.86 18.19
C GLN A 268 -21.94 2.07 19.46
N MET A 269 -22.85 3.04 19.46
CA MET A 269 -23.73 3.35 20.58
C MET A 269 -25.03 2.52 20.54
N ASN A 270 -25.56 2.32 19.33
CA ASN A 270 -26.73 1.47 19.05
C ASN A 270 -26.70 1.02 17.59
N SER A 271 -27.77 0.41 17.06
CA SER A 271 -27.79 -0.07 15.66
C SER A 271 -27.47 0.97 14.62
N ASP A 272 -27.68 2.26 14.91
CA ASP A 272 -27.68 3.33 13.91
C ASP A 272 -26.78 4.53 14.28
N VAL A 273 -26.22 4.54 15.49
CA VAL A 273 -25.37 5.62 15.99
C VAL A 273 -23.95 5.12 16.22
N PHE A 274 -23.02 5.76 15.54
CA PHE A 274 -21.57 5.51 15.65
C PHE A 274 -20.87 6.80 16.04
N ILE A 275 -19.85 6.71 16.88
CA ILE A 275 -18.99 7.82 17.27
C ILE A 275 -17.58 7.48 16.85
N VAL A 276 -16.93 8.41 16.15
CA VAL A 276 -15.52 8.36 15.80
C VAL A 276 -14.88 9.67 16.26
N GLU A 277 -13.84 9.57 17.06
CA GLU A 277 -13.17 10.70 17.68
C GLU A 277 -11.68 10.71 17.29
N ALA A 278 -11.22 11.82 16.78
CA ALA A 278 -9.82 12.07 16.51
C ALA A 278 -9.52 13.56 16.65
N GLU A 279 -8.25 13.91 16.90
CA GLU A 279 -7.81 15.30 17.02
C GLU A 279 -6.67 15.60 16.06
N HIS A 280 -6.58 16.85 15.61
CA HIS A 280 -5.48 17.35 14.80
C HIS A 280 -4.28 17.70 15.70
N LYS A 281 -3.07 17.32 15.27
CA LYS A 281 -1.81 17.65 15.96
C LYS A 281 -1.31 19.05 15.63
#